data_44d4f6bf6020e50ea1f5d708c706e142
#
_entry.id   44d4f6bf6020e50ea1f5d708c706e142
#
_cell.length_a   1.000
_cell.length_b   1.000
_cell.length_c   1.000
_cell.angle_alpha   90.00
_cell.angle_beta   90.00
_cell.angle_gamma   90.00
#
_symmetry.space_group_name_H-M   'P 1'
#
loop_
_entity.id
_entity.type
_entity.pdbx_description
1 polymer ?
#
loop_
_entity_poly.entity_id
_entity_poly.type
_entity_poly.pdbx_seq_one_letter_code
_entity_poly.pdbx_strand_id
1 'polypeptide(L)'
;MSFKIIAIDGPAGVGKSTIAHKLAAELSCVYVDTGAMFRCLALSWGKQGCPESDLFLQELGEQTRINFEEDKTFCDEIDVTDEIRTEDISSLASRISLFPSIREVMKKKQRALVKEECEAGNYKGAVLEGRDIGTVVFPYADQKFFIDASPEIRAERRYLQLREQDVDADFQEILSALVERDHQDKNRSIAPLRAAEDAIIIDTGNMNIDEVIQHLLGSVGCTKIYT
;
A
#
# COMPACT_ATOMS: atom_id res chain seq x y z
N MET A 1 -24.11 6.28 10.43
CA MET A 1 -22.88 5.64 10.93
C MET A 1 -21.73 6.56 10.58
N SER A 2 -20.69 6.68 11.44
CA SER A 2 -19.50 7.48 11.11
C SER A 2 -18.69 6.76 10.04
N PHE A 3 -18.09 7.49 9.11
CA PHE A 3 -17.15 6.98 8.12
C PHE A 3 -15.90 6.43 8.85
N LYS A 4 -15.52 5.19 8.56
CA LYS A 4 -14.42 4.51 9.27
C LYS A 4 -13.18 4.43 8.39
N ILE A 5 -12.00 4.61 9.01
CA ILE A 5 -10.70 4.46 8.35
C ILE A 5 -10.00 3.23 8.90
N ILE A 6 -9.63 2.31 8.00
CA ILE A 6 -8.90 1.09 8.32
C ILE A 6 -7.54 1.13 7.63
N ALA A 7 -6.48 1.06 8.41
CA ALA A 7 -5.09 1.03 7.93
C ALA A 7 -4.55 -0.41 7.91
N ILE A 8 -3.97 -0.82 6.79
CA ILE A 8 -3.29 -2.12 6.64
C ILE A 8 -1.85 -1.87 6.20
N ASP A 9 -0.92 -1.99 7.14
CA ASP A 9 0.51 -1.85 6.88
C ASP A 9 1.22 -3.20 6.91
N GLY A 10 2.41 -3.25 6.33
CA GLY A 10 3.26 -4.45 6.32
C GLY A 10 4.24 -4.49 5.16
N PRO A 11 5.18 -5.45 5.15
CA PRO A 11 6.25 -5.54 4.15
C PRO A 11 5.75 -5.87 2.74
N ALA A 12 6.65 -5.80 1.76
CA ALA A 12 6.35 -6.17 0.37
C ALA A 12 6.02 -7.67 0.25
N GLY A 13 5.12 -8.04 -0.67
CA GLY A 13 4.81 -9.45 -0.98
C GLY A 13 3.99 -10.21 0.06
N VAL A 14 3.52 -9.56 1.15
CA VAL A 14 2.73 -10.23 2.19
C VAL A 14 1.24 -10.45 1.84
N GLY A 15 0.79 -9.94 0.69
CA GLY A 15 -0.60 -10.10 0.23
C GLY A 15 -1.57 -8.98 0.63
N LYS A 16 -1.06 -7.82 1.10
CA LYS A 16 -1.90 -6.69 1.56
C LYS A 16 -2.96 -6.27 0.55
N SER A 17 -2.61 -6.14 -0.73
CA SER A 17 -3.53 -5.64 -1.76
C SER A 17 -4.75 -6.55 -1.90
N THR A 18 -4.54 -7.86 -1.98
CA THR A 18 -5.63 -8.82 -2.05
C THR A 18 -6.50 -8.80 -0.80
N ILE A 19 -5.87 -8.72 0.38
CA ILE A 19 -6.55 -8.68 1.67
C ILE A 19 -7.34 -7.37 1.81
N ALA A 20 -6.73 -6.22 1.53
CA ALA A 20 -7.34 -4.92 1.67
C ALA A 20 -8.52 -4.72 0.70
N HIS A 21 -8.38 -5.17 -0.56
CA HIS A 21 -9.44 -5.13 -1.56
C HIS A 21 -10.65 -5.98 -1.13
N LYS A 22 -10.43 -7.25 -0.73
CA LYS A 22 -11.51 -8.12 -0.22
C LYS A 22 -12.16 -7.53 1.04
N LEU A 23 -11.37 -7.04 2.00
CA LEU A 23 -11.90 -6.44 3.23
C LEU A 23 -12.75 -5.19 2.94
N ALA A 24 -12.30 -4.34 1.99
CA ALA A 24 -13.06 -3.16 1.58
C ALA A 24 -14.41 -3.52 0.99
N ALA A 25 -14.46 -4.53 0.13
CA ALA A 25 -15.71 -5.04 -0.46
C ALA A 25 -16.67 -5.55 0.61
N GLU A 26 -16.21 -6.40 1.54
CA GLU A 26 -17.04 -6.94 2.64
C GLU A 26 -17.60 -5.84 3.55
N LEU A 27 -16.83 -4.78 3.79
CA LEU A 27 -17.23 -3.67 4.66
C LEU A 27 -17.98 -2.55 3.94
N SER A 28 -18.16 -2.63 2.61
CA SER A 28 -18.67 -1.53 1.77
C SER A 28 -17.83 -0.25 1.95
N CYS A 29 -16.51 -0.40 1.97
CA CYS A 29 -15.53 0.67 2.07
C CYS A 29 -14.85 0.91 0.71
N VAL A 30 -14.36 2.13 0.48
CA VAL A 30 -13.46 2.39 -0.65
C VAL A 30 -12.10 1.74 -0.38
N TYR A 31 -11.52 1.10 -1.38
CA TYR A 31 -10.16 0.57 -1.33
C TYR A 31 -9.17 1.59 -1.89
N VAL A 32 -8.05 1.80 -1.19
CA VAL A 32 -7.00 2.72 -1.59
C VAL A 32 -5.63 2.02 -1.59
N ASP A 33 -5.12 1.71 -2.79
CA ASP A 33 -3.74 1.20 -3.00
C ASP A 33 -2.75 2.37 -2.99
N THR A 34 -2.19 2.69 -1.82
CA THR A 34 -1.20 3.77 -1.74
C THR A 34 0.12 3.39 -2.42
N GLY A 35 0.44 2.11 -2.52
CA GLY A 35 1.58 1.62 -3.29
C GLY A 35 1.44 1.90 -4.79
N ALA A 36 0.24 1.72 -5.36
CA ALA A 36 -0.05 2.10 -6.74
C ALA A 36 0.13 3.61 -6.95
N MET A 37 -0.28 4.44 -6.00
CA MET A 37 -0.05 5.89 -6.07
C MET A 37 1.44 6.23 -6.17
N PHE A 38 2.30 5.63 -5.35
CA PHE A 38 3.75 5.82 -5.44
C PHE A 38 4.32 5.27 -6.75
N ARG A 39 3.78 4.18 -7.29
CA ARG A 39 4.22 3.60 -8.57
C ARG A 39 3.82 4.48 -9.77
N CYS A 40 2.64 5.10 -9.76
CA CYS A 40 2.26 6.11 -10.76
C CYS A 40 3.26 7.26 -10.80
N LEU A 41 3.60 7.77 -9.61
CA LEU A 41 4.57 8.86 -9.51
C LEU A 41 5.96 8.42 -9.97
N ALA A 42 6.38 7.20 -9.63
CA ALA A 42 7.64 6.63 -10.08
C ALA A 42 7.71 6.46 -11.60
N LEU A 43 6.61 6.06 -12.22
CA LEU A 43 6.49 5.96 -13.68
C LEU A 43 6.69 7.33 -14.33
N SER A 44 6.01 8.36 -13.84
CA SER A 44 6.15 9.73 -14.33
C SER A 44 7.57 10.28 -14.10
N TRP A 45 8.18 9.97 -12.97
CA TRP A 45 9.55 10.33 -12.65
C TRP A 45 10.58 9.64 -13.56
N GLY A 46 10.40 8.33 -13.80
CA GLY A 46 11.24 7.55 -14.71
C GLY A 46 11.20 8.06 -16.13
N LYS A 47 10.02 8.41 -16.66
CA LYS A 47 9.84 9.00 -18.00
C LYS A 47 10.55 10.34 -18.17
N GLN A 48 10.87 11.04 -17.08
CA GLN A 48 11.57 12.32 -17.08
C GLN A 48 13.07 12.22 -16.71
N GLY A 49 13.62 11.00 -16.65
CA GLY A 49 15.04 10.76 -16.37
C GLY A 49 15.46 10.88 -14.91
N CYS A 50 14.52 10.74 -13.99
CA CYS A 50 14.75 10.68 -12.54
C CYS A 50 15.49 11.89 -11.93
N PRO A 51 15.14 13.14 -12.20
CA PRO A 51 15.77 14.28 -11.56
C PRO A 51 15.46 14.34 -10.06
N GLU A 52 16.46 14.64 -9.22
CA GLU A 52 16.37 14.55 -7.75
C GLU A 52 16.28 15.93 -7.06
N SER A 53 15.96 17.01 -7.78
CA SER A 53 15.75 18.30 -7.12
C SER A 53 14.44 18.32 -6.33
N ASP A 54 14.45 18.83 -5.12
CA ASP A 54 13.26 18.91 -4.26
C ASP A 54 12.10 19.67 -4.91
N LEU A 55 12.42 20.78 -5.62
CA LEU A 55 11.42 21.56 -6.33
C LEU A 55 10.76 20.75 -7.44
N PHE A 56 11.56 20.06 -8.26
CA PHE A 56 11.04 19.20 -9.32
C PHE A 56 10.16 18.07 -8.77
N LEU A 57 10.62 17.41 -7.71
CA LEU A 57 9.88 16.31 -7.08
C LEU A 57 8.56 16.78 -6.49
N GLN A 58 8.54 17.95 -5.86
CA GLN A 58 7.31 18.54 -5.34
C GLN A 58 6.34 18.85 -6.48
N GLU A 59 6.79 19.54 -7.54
CA GLU A 59 5.96 19.85 -8.69
C GLU A 59 5.43 18.61 -9.39
N LEU A 60 6.27 17.59 -9.60
CA LEU A 60 5.88 16.30 -10.16
C LEU A 60 4.77 15.68 -9.31
N GLY A 61 4.96 15.61 -8.00
CA GLY A 61 3.98 15.05 -7.08
C GLY A 61 2.66 15.81 -7.09
N GLU A 62 2.68 17.14 -7.13
CA GLU A 62 1.48 17.96 -7.15
C GLU A 62 0.72 17.85 -8.48
N GLN A 63 1.41 17.82 -9.60
CA GLN A 63 0.82 17.79 -10.95
C GLN A 63 0.29 16.42 -11.36
N THR A 64 0.95 15.33 -10.97
CA THR A 64 0.52 13.97 -11.33
C THR A 64 -0.87 13.67 -10.79
N ARG A 65 -1.84 13.41 -11.67
CA ARG A 65 -3.20 13.01 -11.30
C ARG A 65 -3.26 11.49 -11.21
N ILE A 66 -3.83 10.98 -10.13
CA ILE A 66 -3.94 9.53 -9.90
C ILE A 66 -5.41 9.25 -9.57
N ASN A 67 -6.03 8.40 -10.37
CA ASN A 67 -7.42 7.97 -10.20
C ASN A 67 -7.49 6.46 -10.18
N PHE A 68 -8.50 5.94 -9.47
CA PHE A 68 -8.83 4.53 -9.42
C PHE A 68 -10.25 4.34 -9.93
N GLU A 69 -10.46 3.46 -10.89
CA GLU A 69 -11.78 3.10 -11.41
C GLU A 69 -11.88 1.58 -11.46
N GLU A 70 -12.76 1.01 -10.66
CA GLU A 70 -12.86 -0.45 -10.49
C GLU A 70 -11.49 -1.05 -10.12
N ASP A 71 -10.96 -1.94 -10.97
CA ASP A 71 -9.65 -2.59 -10.80
C ASP A 71 -8.50 -1.88 -11.55
N LYS A 72 -8.76 -0.69 -12.09
CA LYS A 72 -7.82 0.07 -12.91
C LYS A 72 -7.19 1.23 -12.16
N THR A 73 -5.94 1.50 -12.51
CA THR A 73 -5.19 2.65 -12.02
C THR A 73 -4.85 3.57 -13.19
N PHE A 74 -5.26 4.83 -13.07
CA PHE A 74 -4.98 5.85 -14.07
C PHE A 74 -3.95 6.85 -13.55
N CYS A 75 -2.99 7.18 -14.39
CA CYS A 75 -2.01 8.24 -14.18
C CYS A 75 -2.15 9.25 -15.31
N ASP A 76 -2.51 10.50 -14.98
CA ASP A 76 -2.79 11.55 -15.97
C ASP A 76 -3.76 11.09 -17.07
N GLU A 77 -4.86 10.44 -16.66
CA GLU A 77 -5.92 9.91 -17.52
C GLU A 77 -5.53 8.68 -18.38
N ILE A 78 -4.31 8.19 -18.26
CA ILE A 78 -3.81 7.00 -18.97
C ILE A 78 -3.93 5.78 -18.05
N ASP A 79 -4.53 4.69 -18.54
CA ASP A 79 -4.55 3.39 -17.85
C ASP A 79 -3.11 2.85 -17.79
N VAL A 80 -2.58 2.74 -16.57
CA VAL A 80 -1.21 2.29 -16.30
C VAL A 80 -1.19 1.03 -15.41
N THR A 81 -2.33 0.35 -15.28
CA THR A 81 -2.55 -0.76 -14.34
C THR A 81 -1.45 -1.82 -14.42
N ASP A 82 -1.09 -2.26 -15.60
CA ASP A 82 -0.06 -3.27 -15.81
C ASP A 82 1.35 -2.66 -15.78
N GLU A 83 1.53 -1.47 -16.39
CA GLU A 83 2.83 -0.79 -16.48
C GLU A 83 3.43 -0.51 -15.09
N ILE A 84 2.61 -0.11 -14.13
CA ILE A 84 3.07 0.20 -12.76
C ILE A 84 3.38 -1.04 -11.90
N ARG A 85 3.07 -2.25 -12.37
CA ARG A 85 3.30 -3.50 -11.62
C ARG A 85 4.62 -4.18 -11.97
N THR A 86 5.39 -3.62 -12.87
CA THR A 86 6.73 -4.12 -13.22
C THR A 86 7.73 -3.96 -12.08
N GLU A 87 8.79 -4.77 -12.08
CA GLU A 87 9.83 -4.72 -11.05
C GLU A 87 10.63 -3.40 -11.12
N ASP A 88 10.89 -2.91 -12.33
CA ASP A 88 11.57 -1.62 -12.55
C ASP A 88 10.80 -0.47 -11.89
N ILE A 89 9.50 -0.38 -12.12
CA ILE A 89 8.65 0.65 -11.49
C ILE A 89 8.54 0.45 -9.99
N SER A 90 8.51 -0.79 -9.52
CA SER A 90 8.51 -1.09 -8.08
C SER A 90 9.80 -0.62 -7.39
N SER A 91 10.95 -0.77 -8.06
CA SER A 91 12.25 -0.28 -7.60
C SER A 91 12.30 1.25 -7.59
N LEU A 92 11.85 1.90 -8.68
CA LEU A 92 11.74 3.37 -8.75
C LEU A 92 10.79 3.92 -7.68
N ALA A 93 9.67 3.25 -7.40
CA ALA A 93 8.73 3.64 -6.34
C ALA A 93 9.38 3.58 -4.95
N SER A 94 10.20 2.57 -4.69
CA SER A 94 10.98 2.50 -3.46
C SER A 94 11.95 3.68 -3.35
N ARG A 95 12.71 4.00 -4.43
CA ARG A 95 13.63 5.15 -4.46
C ARG A 95 12.92 6.49 -4.27
N ILE A 96 11.87 6.77 -5.04
CA ILE A 96 11.17 8.07 -4.95
C ILE A 96 10.50 8.25 -3.58
N SER A 97 10.13 7.16 -2.92
CA SER A 97 9.54 7.19 -1.57
C SER A 97 10.50 7.64 -0.47
N LEU A 98 11.81 7.75 -0.75
CA LEU A 98 12.80 8.24 0.20
C LEU A 98 12.81 9.77 0.30
N PHE A 99 12.26 10.48 -0.69
CA PHE A 99 12.26 11.95 -0.70
C PHE A 99 11.15 12.50 0.20
N PRO A 100 11.50 13.38 1.17
CA PRO A 100 10.53 13.99 2.09
C PRO A 100 9.42 14.76 1.39
N SER A 101 9.76 15.54 0.36
CA SER A 101 8.83 16.33 -0.46
C SER A 101 7.73 15.45 -1.07
N ILE A 102 8.13 14.32 -1.67
CA ILE A 102 7.21 13.33 -2.23
C ILE A 102 6.27 12.76 -1.17
N ARG A 103 6.80 12.40 -0.02
CA ARG A 103 5.97 11.82 1.05
C ARG A 103 4.93 12.80 1.56
N GLU A 104 5.28 14.07 1.71
CA GLU A 104 4.32 15.10 2.14
C GLU A 104 3.22 15.33 1.09
N VAL A 105 3.58 15.38 -0.19
CA VAL A 105 2.59 15.50 -1.28
C VAL A 105 1.69 14.27 -1.30
N MET A 106 2.26 13.05 -1.25
CA MET A 106 1.48 11.82 -1.28
C MET A 106 0.56 11.68 -0.08
N LYS A 107 1.02 12.04 1.12
CA LYS A 107 0.18 12.07 2.33
C LYS A 107 -1.02 13.01 2.15
N LYS A 108 -0.81 14.20 1.58
CA LYS A 108 -1.90 15.15 1.30
C LYS A 108 -2.91 14.56 0.31
N LYS A 109 -2.42 13.96 -0.80
CA LYS A 109 -3.29 13.34 -1.82
C LYS A 109 -4.11 12.17 -1.26
N GLN A 110 -3.49 11.29 -0.48
CA GLN A 110 -4.17 10.16 0.16
C GLN A 110 -5.28 10.63 1.12
N ARG A 111 -4.99 11.67 1.91
CA ARG A 111 -6.00 12.25 2.82
C ARG A 111 -7.12 12.97 2.06
N ALA A 112 -6.80 13.67 0.97
CA ALA A 112 -7.79 14.34 0.13
C ALA A 112 -8.75 13.32 -0.49
N LEU A 113 -8.22 12.23 -1.07
CA LEU A 113 -9.01 11.15 -1.65
C LEU A 113 -10.00 10.56 -0.63
N VAL A 114 -9.53 10.22 0.57
CA VAL A 114 -10.40 9.68 1.62
C VAL A 114 -11.46 10.69 2.06
N LYS A 115 -11.12 11.98 2.10
CA LYS A 115 -12.06 13.05 2.43
C LYS A 115 -13.13 13.18 1.35
N GLU A 116 -12.77 13.19 0.08
CA GLU A 116 -13.68 13.25 -1.07
C GLU A 116 -14.66 12.07 -1.05
N GLU A 117 -14.18 10.84 -0.80
CA GLU A 117 -15.04 9.66 -0.70
C GLU A 117 -15.98 9.70 0.52
N CYS A 118 -15.50 10.28 1.64
CA CYS A 118 -16.35 10.52 2.81
C CYS A 118 -17.47 11.52 2.50
N GLU A 119 -17.15 12.62 1.80
CA GLU A 119 -18.11 13.66 1.42
C GLU A 119 -19.10 13.17 0.35
N ALA A 120 -18.65 12.33 -0.58
CA ALA A 120 -19.51 11.71 -1.59
C ALA A 120 -20.56 10.76 -0.99
N GLY A 121 -20.27 10.16 0.17
CA GLY A 121 -21.22 9.32 0.90
C GLY A 121 -21.54 7.96 0.27
N ASN A 122 -20.76 7.53 -0.75
CA ASN A 122 -20.96 6.27 -1.45
C ASN A 122 -20.53 5.06 -0.64
N TYR A 123 -19.62 5.26 0.33
CA TYR A 123 -18.97 4.22 1.12
C TYR A 123 -19.17 4.41 2.62
N LYS A 124 -19.08 3.33 3.38
CA LYS A 124 -19.14 3.35 4.85
C LYS A 124 -17.81 3.70 5.51
N GLY A 125 -16.72 3.71 4.74
CA GLY A 125 -15.37 3.95 5.21
C GLY A 125 -14.33 3.80 4.10
N ALA A 126 -13.06 3.79 4.48
CA ALA A 126 -11.91 3.55 3.60
C ALA A 126 -10.98 2.47 4.19
N VAL A 127 -10.53 1.56 3.36
CA VAL A 127 -9.45 0.61 3.66
C VAL A 127 -8.23 1.03 2.84
N LEU A 128 -7.17 1.44 3.53
CA LEU A 128 -5.92 1.85 2.89
C LEU A 128 -4.83 0.82 3.20
N GLU A 129 -4.07 0.45 2.18
CA GLU A 129 -2.86 -0.35 2.37
C GLU A 129 -1.59 0.43 2.10
N GLY A 130 -0.52 0.09 2.84
CA GLY A 130 0.77 0.77 2.67
C GLY A 130 1.90 0.22 3.53
N ARG A 131 2.72 1.17 4.03
CA ARG A 131 3.86 0.91 4.91
C ARG A 131 3.80 1.73 6.20
N ASP A 132 3.09 2.83 6.15
CA ASP A 132 3.05 3.86 7.20
C ASP A 132 1.66 4.52 7.32
N ILE A 133 0.63 3.81 6.88
CA ILE A 133 -0.74 4.33 6.91
C ILE A 133 -1.16 4.58 8.35
N GLY A 134 -1.05 3.59 9.21
CA GLY A 134 -1.45 3.68 10.62
C GLY A 134 -0.48 4.45 11.52
N THR A 135 0.74 4.75 11.04
CA THR A 135 1.73 5.49 11.82
C THR A 135 1.87 6.96 11.42
N VAL A 136 1.68 7.30 10.13
CA VAL A 136 1.96 8.63 9.58
C VAL A 136 0.78 9.22 8.80
N VAL A 137 0.18 8.46 7.89
CA VAL A 137 -0.88 8.99 7.02
C VAL A 137 -2.17 9.18 7.79
N PHE A 138 -2.63 8.15 8.48
CA PHE A 138 -3.82 8.15 9.35
C PHE A 138 -3.50 7.60 10.73
N PRO A 139 -2.73 8.34 11.57
CA PRO A 139 -2.36 7.89 12.90
C PRO A 139 -3.55 7.74 13.85
N TYR A 140 -4.70 8.27 13.46
CA TYR A 140 -5.97 8.16 14.19
C TYR A 140 -6.99 7.27 13.44
N ALA A 141 -6.53 6.34 12.60
CA ALA A 141 -7.40 5.36 11.95
C ALA A 141 -8.16 4.53 13.00
N ASP A 142 -9.45 4.23 12.71
CA ASP A 142 -10.33 3.49 13.65
C ASP A 142 -9.84 2.08 13.91
N GLN A 143 -9.20 1.46 12.92
CA GLN A 143 -8.55 0.15 13.04
C GLN A 143 -7.22 0.17 12.31
N LYS A 144 -6.22 -0.47 12.92
CA LYS A 144 -4.89 -0.61 12.35
C LYS A 144 -4.45 -2.05 12.41
N PHE A 145 -4.04 -2.56 11.26
CA PHE A 145 -3.50 -3.90 11.12
C PHE A 145 -2.07 -3.82 10.58
N PHE A 146 -1.21 -4.65 11.13
CA PHE A 146 0.12 -4.87 10.58
C PHE A 146 0.22 -6.33 10.17
N ILE A 147 0.27 -6.57 8.86
CA ILE A 147 0.31 -7.91 8.29
C ILE A 147 1.76 -8.26 7.99
N ASP A 148 2.23 -9.38 8.52
CA ASP A 148 3.61 -9.85 8.33
C ASP A 148 3.64 -11.33 7.89
N ALA A 149 4.76 -11.73 7.33
CA ALA A 149 5.17 -13.09 7.07
C ALA A 149 6.68 -13.11 6.84
N SER A 150 7.34 -14.26 7.05
CA SER A 150 8.77 -14.34 6.82
C SER A 150 9.15 -14.04 5.35
N PRO A 151 10.36 -13.51 5.10
CA PRO A 151 10.82 -13.24 3.73
C PRO A 151 10.74 -14.46 2.82
N GLU A 152 11.02 -15.66 3.35
CA GLU A 152 11.00 -16.92 2.62
C GLU A 152 9.58 -17.27 2.14
N ILE A 153 8.58 -17.14 3.02
CA ILE A 153 7.16 -17.39 2.67
C ILE A 153 6.69 -16.39 1.61
N ARG A 154 7.09 -15.13 1.74
CA ARG A 154 6.73 -14.09 0.74
C ARG A 154 7.41 -14.33 -0.59
N ALA A 155 8.67 -14.76 -0.59
CA ALA A 155 9.41 -15.14 -1.78
C ALA A 155 8.78 -16.35 -2.47
N GLU A 156 8.35 -17.36 -1.71
CA GLU A 156 7.68 -18.54 -2.24
C GLU A 156 6.34 -18.18 -2.91
N ARG A 157 5.51 -17.36 -2.25
CA ARG A 157 4.25 -16.86 -2.82
C ARG A 157 4.49 -16.12 -4.13
N ARG A 158 5.52 -15.26 -4.19
CA ARG A 158 5.87 -14.51 -5.39
C ARG A 158 6.41 -15.40 -6.49
N TYR A 159 7.26 -16.35 -6.14
CA TYR A 159 7.80 -17.33 -7.10
C TYR A 159 6.69 -18.15 -7.75
N LEU A 160 5.75 -18.68 -6.96
CA LEU A 160 4.60 -19.42 -7.49
C LEU A 160 3.73 -18.56 -8.39
N GLN A 161 3.44 -17.32 -8.00
CA GLN A 161 2.67 -16.37 -8.83
C GLN A 161 3.33 -16.10 -10.18
N LEU A 162 4.65 -15.92 -10.24
CA LEU A 162 5.37 -15.69 -11.49
C LEU A 162 5.36 -16.96 -12.37
N ARG A 163 5.50 -18.13 -11.76
CA ARG A 163 5.41 -19.42 -12.47
C ARG A 163 4.03 -19.65 -13.08
N GLU A 164 2.95 -19.28 -12.40
CA GLU A 164 1.59 -19.34 -12.94
C GLU A 164 1.38 -18.42 -14.15
N GLN A 165 2.19 -17.37 -14.26
CA GLN A 165 2.18 -16.42 -15.39
C GLN A 165 3.19 -16.80 -16.50
N ASP A 166 3.78 -18.01 -16.45
CA ASP A 166 4.83 -18.47 -17.36
C ASP A 166 6.07 -17.54 -17.41
N VAL A 167 6.33 -16.79 -16.33
CA VAL A 167 7.52 -15.95 -16.17
C VAL A 167 8.63 -16.80 -15.57
N ASP A 168 9.79 -16.83 -16.22
CA ASP A 168 11.00 -17.44 -15.65
C ASP A 168 11.49 -16.60 -14.48
N ALA A 169 11.67 -17.23 -13.32
CA ALA A 169 12.01 -16.55 -12.07
C ALA A 169 12.94 -17.41 -11.22
N ASP A 170 13.93 -16.77 -10.59
CA ASP A 170 14.80 -17.38 -9.60
C ASP A 170 14.34 -17.05 -8.17
N PHE A 171 14.15 -18.09 -7.37
CA PHE A 171 13.69 -17.93 -5.98
C PHE A 171 14.69 -17.14 -5.13
N GLN A 172 16.00 -17.33 -5.34
CA GLN A 172 17.03 -16.63 -4.53
C GLN A 172 17.12 -15.15 -4.88
N GLU A 173 16.92 -14.80 -6.15
CA GLU A 173 16.82 -13.40 -6.58
C GLU A 173 15.61 -12.72 -5.97
N ILE A 174 14.42 -13.36 -6.01
CA ILE A 174 13.20 -12.86 -5.39
C ILE A 174 13.40 -12.66 -3.88
N LEU A 175 13.95 -13.65 -3.18
CA LEU A 175 14.19 -13.58 -1.74
C LEU A 175 15.14 -12.44 -1.41
N SER A 176 16.26 -12.33 -2.12
CA SER A 176 17.25 -11.28 -1.92
C SER A 176 16.65 -9.88 -2.12
N ALA A 177 15.86 -9.70 -3.18
CA ALA A 177 15.18 -8.44 -3.46
C ALA A 177 14.17 -8.07 -2.37
N LEU A 178 13.41 -9.03 -1.84
CA LEU A 178 12.47 -8.79 -0.74
C LEU A 178 13.20 -8.42 0.55
N VAL A 179 14.28 -9.09 0.91
CA VAL A 179 15.09 -8.79 2.11
C VAL A 179 15.68 -7.39 2.01
N GLU A 180 16.26 -7.04 0.86
CA GLU A 180 16.85 -5.71 0.64
C GLU A 180 15.77 -4.62 0.74
N ARG A 181 14.62 -4.82 0.12
CA ARG A 181 13.50 -3.89 0.18
C ARG A 181 12.97 -3.72 1.61
N ASP A 182 12.84 -4.80 2.36
CA ASP A 182 12.43 -4.75 3.77
C ASP A 182 13.44 -3.97 4.61
N HIS A 183 14.73 -4.17 4.35
CA HIS A 183 15.79 -3.43 5.02
C HIS A 183 15.67 -1.94 4.72
N GLN A 184 15.47 -1.55 3.47
CA GLN A 184 15.26 -0.15 3.08
C GLN A 184 14.01 0.44 3.71
N ASP A 185 12.85 -0.25 3.64
CA ASP A 185 11.59 0.21 4.22
C ASP A 185 11.67 0.40 5.74
N LYS A 186 12.36 -0.51 6.47
CA LYS A 186 12.52 -0.46 7.94
C LYS A 186 13.51 0.60 8.40
N ASN A 187 14.56 0.87 7.61
CA ASN A 187 15.66 1.75 8.01
C ASN A 187 15.62 3.16 7.40
N ARG A 188 14.61 3.47 6.57
CA ARG A 188 14.48 4.83 6.03
C ARG A 188 14.27 5.84 7.16
N SER A 189 14.88 7.03 7.02
CA SER A 189 14.86 8.08 8.04
C SER A 189 13.47 8.69 8.26
N ILE A 190 12.59 8.62 7.25
CA ILE A 190 11.25 9.20 7.30
C ILE A 190 10.22 8.09 7.12
N ALA A 191 9.26 8.03 8.03
CA ALA A 191 8.15 7.08 8.02
C ALA A 191 8.60 5.62 7.84
N PRO A 192 9.51 5.09 8.68
CA PRO A 192 9.98 3.71 8.56
C PRO A 192 8.81 2.72 8.68
N LEU A 193 8.93 1.58 8.00
CA LEU A 193 7.99 0.48 8.13
C LEU A 193 8.04 -0.09 9.55
N ARG A 194 6.99 0.14 10.31
CA ARG A 194 6.78 -0.41 11.65
C ARG A 194 5.30 -0.50 11.97
N ALA A 195 4.94 -1.44 12.82
CA ALA A 195 3.59 -1.48 13.38
C ALA A 195 3.30 -0.22 14.21
N ALA A 196 2.09 0.33 14.09
CA ALA A 196 1.61 1.33 15.04
C ALA A 196 1.43 0.67 16.41
N GLU A 197 1.55 1.46 17.50
CA GLU A 197 1.46 0.92 18.88
C GLU A 197 0.12 0.25 19.18
N ASP A 198 -0.93 0.74 18.53
CA ASP A 198 -2.30 0.24 18.63
C ASP A 198 -2.69 -0.70 17.47
N ALA A 199 -1.73 -1.14 16.64
CA ALA A 199 -2.01 -2.05 15.56
C ALA A 199 -2.13 -3.50 16.03
N ILE A 200 -3.09 -4.22 15.46
CA ILE A 200 -3.19 -5.67 15.59
C ILE A 200 -2.19 -6.29 14.61
N ILE A 201 -1.21 -7.04 15.14
CA ILE A 201 -0.21 -7.72 14.33
C ILE A 201 -0.73 -9.10 13.94
N ILE A 202 -0.66 -9.43 12.64
CA ILE A 202 -1.14 -10.69 12.09
C ILE A 202 -0.01 -11.33 11.29
N ASP A 203 0.48 -12.46 11.75
CA ASP A 203 1.36 -13.32 10.98
C ASP A 203 0.54 -14.20 10.05
N THR A 204 0.70 -13.99 8.74
CA THR A 204 -0.02 -14.72 7.70
C THR A 204 0.75 -15.92 7.16
N GLY A 205 1.85 -16.28 7.77
CA GLY A 205 2.74 -17.36 7.30
C GLY A 205 2.01 -18.69 7.09
N ASN A 206 1.12 -19.05 8.00
CA ASN A 206 0.36 -20.29 7.97
C ASN A 206 -1.15 -20.09 7.70
N MET A 207 -1.54 -18.93 7.18
CA MET A 207 -2.94 -18.59 6.93
C MET A 207 -3.21 -18.46 5.44
N ASN A 208 -4.34 -18.96 4.99
CA ASN A 208 -4.87 -18.61 3.67
C ASN A 208 -5.59 -17.24 3.72
N ILE A 209 -5.90 -16.70 2.53
CA ILE A 209 -6.49 -15.35 2.43
C ILE A 209 -7.82 -15.25 3.17
N ASP A 210 -8.67 -16.27 3.07
CA ASP A 210 -10.00 -16.23 3.68
C ASP A 210 -9.94 -16.30 5.22
N GLU A 211 -8.99 -17.06 5.77
CA GLU A 211 -8.71 -17.07 7.21
C GLU A 211 -8.24 -15.69 7.71
N VAL A 212 -7.37 -15.03 6.95
CA VAL A 212 -6.94 -13.66 7.27
C VAL A 212 -8.12 -12.70 7.25
N ILE A 213 -8.98 -12.74 6.22
CA ILE A 213 -10.15 -11.86 6.11
C ILE A 213 -11.10 -12.09 7.29
N GLN A 214 -11.40 -13.34 7.65
CA GLN A 214 -12.25 -13.65 8.81
C GLN A 214 -11.68 -13.11 10.12
N HIS A 215 -10.36 -13.20 10.29
CA HIS A 215 -9.69 -12.64 11.47
C HIS A 215 -9.81 -11.10 11.52
N LEU A 216 -9.62 -10.43 10.38
CA LEU A 216 -9.77 -8.97 10.28
C LEU A 216 -11.21 -8.54 10.55
N LEU A 217 -12.20 -9.19 9.94
CA LEU A 217 -13.62 -8.89 10.13
C LEU A 217 -14.06 -9.07 11.59
N GLY A 218 -13.61 -10.13 12.24
CA GLY A 218 -13.84 -10.35 13.66
C GLY A 218 -13.30 -9.23 14.54
N SER A 219 -12.14 -8.67 14.17
CA SER A 219 -11.51 -7.56 14.90
C SER A 219 -12.19 -6.21 14.65
N VAL A 220 -12.68 -5.94 13.42
CA VAL A 220 -13.42 -4.70 13.08
C VAL A 220 -14.77 -4.64 13.78
N GLY A 221 -15.44 -5.80 13.98
CA GLY A 221 -16.71 -5.89 14.72
C GLY A 221 -16.57 -5.66 16.23
N CYS A 222 -15.41 -5.94 16.80
CA CYS A 222 -15.09 -5.73 18.22
C CYS A 222 -14.59 -4.31 18.49
N THR A 223 -15.41 -3.28 18.25
CA THR A 223 -15.11 -1.91 18.73
C THR A 223 -15.11 -1.98 20.26
N LYS A 224 -13.93 -1.87 20.90
CA LYS A 224 -13.83 -1.73 22.34
C LYS A 224 -14.63 -0.49 22.76
N ILE A 225 -15.77 -0.70 23.39
CA ILE A 225 -16.48 0.34 24.12
C ILE A 225 -15.63 0.60 25.36
N TYR A 226 -14.75 1.60 25.28
CA TYR A 226 -14.17 2.17 26.50
C TYR A 226 -15.27 3.01 27.12
N THR A 227 -15.90 2.49 28.18
CA THR A 227 -16.70 3.24 29.15
C THR A 227 -15.79 4.05 30.05
#